data_58aefb8bc56f83df8683f0791ab16d79
#
_entry.id   58aefb8bc56f83df8683f0791ab16d79
#
_cell.length_a   1.000
_cell.length_b   1.000
_cell.length_c   1.000
_cell.angle_alpha   90.00
_cell.angle_beta   90.00
_cell.angle_gamma   90.00
#
_symmetry.space_group_name_H-M   'P 1'
#
loop_
_entity.id
_entity.type
_entity.pdbx_description
1 polymer ?
#
loop_
_entity_poly.entity_id
_entity_poly.type
_entity_poly.pdbx_seq_one_letter_code
_entity_poly.pdbx_strand_id
1 'polypeptide(L)'
;MHADIQNIDTLIKNAKVFNNGDAAVIEDVAVSDGRIVARGPNLNEVNASRVIDAEGMWLMPGLFDIHTHYDLELEVAPGLPESTRHGTTSVVIANCSLGLAFGAQRDGVNDPIVSCYARVENIPKAVLKNCADNITWDNPKAYLGHLEGLNLGPNVVVLVPHSMLRIDAMGFDNSVTRDPTSAELKNMKGTLSAALKCGYAGFSTDALPFHYLAAQPHCEKTIPTQFAKYSELKALAQVVREQGSTWQATPPKDSVIGTLKTFLLTSGRLHGKPLRTTVVAALDIANNWKLSRMVKTLSNILNSSLVQGDFHMQALGAPFKIWSDGAITPIAEEIPELRRLNETDIEDREGRRKIMHEPSYIQSFKSMWMRGKQGWNLDRLKRKLNIEDFAFNRTLADMTVDRCPQKNWQGIDFQTVFDRVVAIKQDQYAEPVTKTEQKLIQKDFFWIADEGDFMLQMLRTFDTDLSWSTVTANRDMKVVRELLMNPKLLPGFNDSGAHLTNMAFYDVNLRSLKLAAEGGDSDVSYMVKRLTKDAADVFGVAGGTIHQGDIADLILIDPEQLANYDGESNVQRVHREEFQHEQLVNRSDNVVPLVMIGGHIAWENNNFASDLGQKPMGRLLKAI
;
A
#
# COMPACT_ATOMS: atom_id res chain seq x y z
N MET A 1 -43.47 -10.97 10.52
CA MET A 1 -43.62 -10.60 11.92
C MET A 1 -42.43 -9.72 12.25
N HIS A 2 -42.60 -8.38 12.23
CA HIS A 2 -41.55 -7.50 12.74
C HIS A 2 -41.56 -7.66 14.26
N ALA A 3 -40.49 -8.22 14.82
CA ALA A 3 -40.29 -8.15 16.27
C ALA A 3 -40.28 -6.67 16.65
N ASP A 4 -41.03 -6.29 17.66
CA ASP A 4 -40.96 -4.94 18.25
C ASP A 4 -39.54 -4.75 18.79
N ILE A 5 -38.69 -4.12 18.00
CA ILE A 5 -37.32 -3.76 18.40
C ILE A 5 -37.50 -2.58 19.37
N GLN A 6 -37.28 -2.83 20.65
CA GLN A 6 -37.62 -1.85 21.70
C GLN A 6 -36.62 -0.69 21.79
N ASN A 7 -35.39 -0.85 21.33
CA ASN A 7 -34.37 0.22 21.29
C ASN A 7 -33.56 0.13 20.02
N ILE A 8 -33.53 1.18 19.25
CA ILE A 8 -32.66 1.35 18.08
C ILE A 8 -31.68 2.50 18.39
N ASP A 9 -30.39 2.25 18.36
CA ASP A 9 -29.38 3.31 18.55
C ASP A 9 -29.35 4.23 17.34
N THR A 10 -29.25 3.64 16.13
CA THR A 10 -29.23 4.38 14.87
C THR A 10 -30.13 3.68 13.83
N LEU A 11 -30.99 4.46 13.19
CA LEU A 11 -31.81 4.04 12.04
C LEU A 11 -31.34 4.82 10.80
N ILE A 12 -30.80 4.10 9.81
CA ILE A 12 -30.45 4.67 8.50
C ILE A 12 -31.62 4.38 7.56
N LYS A 13 -32.25 5.42 7.02
CA LYS A 13 -33.45 5.33 6.18
C LYS A 13 -33.18 5.63 4.73
N ASN A 14 -34.03 5.10 3.86
CA ASN A 14 -34.06 5.41 2.43
C ASN A 14 -32.71 5.19 1.74
N ALA A 15 -31.88 4.25 2.23
CA ALA A 15 -30.58 3.97 1.65
C ALA A 15 -30.70 3.01 0.46
N LYS A 16 -29.91 3.25 -0.60
CA LYS A 16 -29.69 2.26 -1.66
C LYS A 16 -28.63 1.29 -1.18
N VAL A 17 -29.09 0.13 -0.70
CA VAL A 17 -28.24 -0.87 -0.05
C VAL A 17 -27.57 -1.77 -1.09
N PHE A 18 -26.24 -1.82 -1.06
CA PHE A 18 -25.40 -2.77 -1.81
C PHE A 18 -24.81 -3.79 -0.83
N ASN A 19 -25.08 -5.07 -1.05
CA ASN A 19 -24.66 -6.13 -0.14
C ASN A 19 -24.30 -7.41 -0.90
N ASN A 20 -23.13 -7.97 -0.67
CA ASN A 20 -22.69 -9.29 -1.11
C ASN A 20 -22.85 -9.60 -2.63
N GLY A 21 -22.89 -8.58 -3.47
CA GLY A 21 -23.09 -8.73 -4.92
C GLY A 21 -24.56 -8.92 -5.37
N ASP A 22 -25.51 -8.83 -4.43
CA ASP A 22 -26.94 -8.87 -4.73
C ASP A 22 -27.39 -7.58 -5.47
N ALA A 23 -28.55 -7.63 -6.09
CA ALA A 23 -29.15 -6.42 -6.68
C ALA A 23 -29.41 -5.37 -5.60
N ALA A 24 -29.04 -4.12 -5.89
CA ALA A 24 -29.26 -3.02 -4.96
C ALA A 24 -30.74 -2.77 -4.73
N VAL A 25 -31.11 -2.50 -3.48
CA VAL A 25 -32.50 -2.24 -3.06
C VAL A 25 -32.55 -1.00 -2.17
N ILE A 26 -33.70 -0.28 -2.21
CA ILE A 26 -33.93 0.83 -1.27
C ILE A 26 -34.52 0.23 0.01
N GLU A 27 -33.81 0.38 1.11
CA GLU A 27 -34.17 -0.17 2.41
C GLU A 27 -33.72 0.75 3.55
N ASP A 28 -34.31 0.52 4.71
CA ASP A 28 -33.85 1.05 5.99
C ASP A 28 -33.02 0.00 6.72
N VAL A 29 -32.02 0.43 7.48
CA VAL A 29 -31.15 -0.43 8.29
C VAL A 29 -31.11 0.10 9.72
N ALA A 30 -31.51 -0.75 10.69
CA ALA A 30 -31.53 -0.44 12.13
C ALA A 30 -30.33 -1.09 12.81
N VAL A 31 -29.62 -0.31 13.62
CA VAL A 31 -28.47 -0.71 14.43
C VAL A 31 -28.77 -0.54 15.91
N SER A 32 -28.42 -1.54 16.71
CA SER A 32 -28.47 -1.50 18.17
C SER A 32 -27.36 -2.37 18.75
N ASP A 33 -26.73 -1.94 19.83
CA ASP A 33 -25.62 -2.63 20.51
C ASP A 33 -24.52 -3.08 19.55
N GLY A 34 -24.16 -2.21 18.60
CA GLY A 34 -23.11 -2.46 17.63
C GLY A 34 -23.46 -3.44 16.51
N ARG A 35 -24.73 -3.88 16.42
CA ARG A 35 -25.18 -4.88 15.44
C ARG A 35 -26.35 -4.39 14.60
N ILE A 36 -26.45 -4.95 13.41
CA ILE A 36 -27.63 -4.78 12.54
C ILE A 36 -28.76 -5.63 13.13
N VAL A 37 -29.79 -4.98 13.64
CA VAL A 37 -30.94 -5.65 14.27
C VAL A 37 -32.13 -5.84 13.34
N ALA A 38 -32.26 -4.98 12.32
CA ALA A 38 -33.25 -5.15 11.25
C ALA A 38 -32.79 -4.46 9.95
N ARG A 39 -33.31 -4.95 8.83
CA ARG A 39 -33.29 -4.26 7.54
C ARG A 39 -34.58 -4.55 6.77
N GLY A 40 -35.03 -3.60 5.99
CA GLY A 40 -36.23 -3.71 5.16
C GLY A 40 -36.85 -2.35 4.89
N PRO A 41 -37.92 -2.30 4.07
CA PRO A 41 -38.61 -1.05 3.77
C PRO A 41 -39.40 -0.56 4.96
N ASN A 42 -39.41 0.76 5.18
CA ASN A 42 -40.29 1.45 6.15
C ASN A 42 -40.18 0.94 7.60
N LEU A 43 -38.97 0.87 8.15
CA LEU A 43 -38.81 0.57 9.57
C LEU A 43 -39.35 1.71 10.45
N ASN A 44 -39.92 1.35 11.63
CA ASN A 44 -40.53 2.31 12.53
C ASN A 44 -39.48 3.17 13.26
N GLU A 45 -39.58 4.49 13.16
CA GLU A 45 -38.69 5.47 13.79
C GLU A 45 -38.91 5.67 15.29
N VAL A 46 -40.08 5.29 15.82
CA VAL A 46 -40.54 5.69 17.18
C VAL A 46 -39.55 5.30 18.28
N ASN A 47 -38.75 4.26 18.06
CA ASN A 47 -37.81 3.75 19.06
C ASN A 47 -36.32 4.02 18.68
N ALA A 48 -36.05 4.87 17.69
CA ALA A 48 -34.68 5.18 17.29
C ALA A 48 -34.14 6.41 18.05
N SER A 49 -32.99 6.25 18.70
CA SER A 49 -32.30 7.37 19.38
C SER A 49 -31.73 8.36 18.35
N ARG A 50 -31.39 7.87 17.18
CA ARG A 50 -30.87 8.67 16.05
C ARG A 50 -31.46 8.16 14.74
N VAL A 51 -31.91 9.09 13.89
CA VAL A 51 -32.35 8.79 12.52
C VAL A 51 -31.48 9.54 11.54
N ILE A 52 -30.98 8.82 10.53
CA ILE A 52 -30.17 9.35 9.42
C ILE A 52 -30.95 9.05 8.14
N ASP A 53 -31.43 10.07 7.43
CA ASP A 53 -32.01 9.89 6.11
C ASP A 53 -30.87 9.87 5.06
N ALA A 54 -30.71 8.74 4.40
CA ALA A 54 -29.69 8.55 3.38
C ALA A 54 -30.09 9.12 2.01
N GLU A 55 -31.35 9.56 1.82
CA GLU A 55 -31.83 10.22 0.59
C GLU A 55 -31.45 9.48 -0.71
N GLY A 56 -31.35 8.14 -0.67
CA GLY A 56 -30.97 7.31 -1.80
C GLY A 56 -29.44 7.16 -2.00
N MET A 57 -28.61 7.72 -1.11
CA MET A 57 -27.17 7.44 -1.09
C MET A 57 -26.90 5.95 -0.95
N TRP A 58 -25.71 5.52 -1.35
CA TRP A 58 -25.32 4.13 -1.29
C TRP A 58 -24.90 3.73 0.12
N LEU A 59 -25.59 2.76 0.69
CA LEU A 59 -25.19 2.10 1.94
C LEU A 59 -24.55 0.76 1.60
N MET A 60 -23.38 0.52 2.14
CA MET A 60 -22.64 -0.72 1.92
C MET A 60 -21.84 -1.13 3.17
N PRO A 61 -21.39 -2.41 3.27
CA PRO A 61 -20.42 -2.77 4.31
C PRO A 61 -19.19 -1.89 4.21
N GLY A 62 -18.56 -1.61 5.35
CA GLY A 62 -17.32 -0.87 5.38
C GLY A 62 -16.22 -1.52 4.53
N LEU A 63 -15.41 -0.71 3.87
CA LEU A 63 -14.38 -1.16 2.93
C LEU A 63 -13.25 -1.87 3.67
N PHE A 64 -12.66 -2.85 3.00
CA PHE A 64 -11.58 -3.66 3.51
C PHE A 64 -10.29 -3.35 2.74
N ASP A 65 -9.27 -2.84 3.45
CA ASP A 65 -7.94 -2.63 2.88
C ASP A 65 -7.09 -3.88 3.12
N ILE A 66 -6.78 -4.60 2.04
CA ILE A 66 -6.14 -5.91 2.08
C ILE A 66 -4.62 -5.86 2.17
N HIS A 67 -4.03 -4.66 2.04
CA HIS A 67 -2.59 -4.50 2.04
C HIS A 67 -2.18 -3.14 2.59
N THR A 68 -1.73 -3.13 3.83
CA THR A 68 -1.32 -1.91 4.54
C THR A 68 -0.04 -2.13 5.35
N HIS A 69 0.55 -1.02 5.76
CA HIS A 69 1.72 -0.96 6.64
C HIS A 69 1.44 -0.08 7.87
N TYR A 70 0.22 -0.16 8.41
CA TYR A 70 -0.21 0.59 9.59
C TYR A 70 0.37 0.07 10.90
N ASP A 71 1.22 -0.96 10.87
CA ASP A 71 1.77 -1.60 12.07
C ASP A 71 2.29 -0.58 13.10
N LEU A 72 3.10 0.37 12.65
CA LEU A 72 3.67 1.40 13.52
C LEU A 72 2.71 2.57 13.79
N GLU A 73 1.83 2.91 12.83
CA GLU A 73 0.83 3.98 13.04
C GLU A 73 -0.15 3.61 14.14
N LEU A 74 -0.55 2.35 14.26
CA LEU A 74 -1.44 1.87 15.32
C LEU A 74 -0.91 2.16 16.72
N GLU A 75 0.41 2.21 16.90
CA GLU A 75 1.03 2.48 18.21
C GLU A 75 0.89 3.95 18.66
N VAL A 76 0.70 4.86 17.72
CA VAL A 76 0.60 6.32 18.00
C VAL A 76 -0.74 6.91 17.61
N ALA A 77 -1.47 6.30 16.69
CA ALA A 77 -2.76 6.75 16.17
C ALA A 77 -3.70 5.57 15.86
N PRO A 78 -4.14 4.79 16.86
CA PRO A 78 -4.94 3.57 16.64
C PRO A 78 -6.30 3.82 15.98
N GLY A 79 -6.75 5.08 15.92
CA GLY A 79 -7.94 5.50 15.17
C GLY A 79 -7.78 5.42 13.65
N LEU A 80 -6.56 5.35 13.14
CA LEU A 80 -6.22 5.37 11.70
C LEU A 80 -7.08 6.39 10.93
N PRO A 81 -7.00 7.68 11.25
CA PRO A 81 -7.97 8.68 10.76
C PRO A 81 -7.95 8.81 9.23
N GLU A 82 -6.78 8.73 8.59
CA GLU A 82 -6.68 8.87 7.14
C GLU A 82 -7.34 7.69 6.40
N SER A 83 -7.30 6.48 6.96
CA SER A 83 -8.00 5.31 6.43
C SER A 83 -9.51 5.40 6.67
N THR A 84 -9.90 5.73 7.92
CA THR A 84 -11.30 5.80 8.35
C THR A 84 -12.12 6.79 7.52
N ARG A 85 -11.61 7.99 7.22
CA ARG A 85 -12.35 9.01 6.44
C ARG A 85 -12.71 8.57 5.02
N HIS A 86 -12.01 7.59 4.47
CA HIS A 86 -12.27 7.04 3.13
C HIS A 86 -13.19 5.80 3.17
N GLY A 87 -13.82 5.52 4.31
CA GLY A 87 -14.75 4.40 4.43
C GLY A 87 -14.10 3.06 4.72
N THR A 88 -12.80 3.01 5.01
CA THR A 88 -12.12 1.79 5.39
C THR A 88 -12.43 1.45 6.85
N THR A 89 -13.06 0.31 7.08
CA THR A 89 -13.43 -0.19 8.42
C THR A 89 -12.62 -1.41 8.83
N SER A 90 -11.83 -1.98 7.93
CA SER A 90 -10.96 -3.13 8.22
C SER A 90 -9.66 -3.02 7.44
N VAL A 91 -8.53 -3.32 8.09
CA VAL A 91 -7.19 -3.26 7.49
C VAL A 91 -6.40 -4.53 7.77
N VAL A 92 -5.57 -4.96 6.80
CA VAL A 92 -4.61 -6.06 6.97
C VAL A 92 -3.22 -5.49 7.16
N ILE A 93 -2.58 -5.82 8.28
CA ILE A 93 -1.23 -5.38 8.63
C ILE A 93 -0.22 -6.53 8.58
N ALA A 94 1.06 -6.20 8.71
CA ALA A 94 2.20 -7.10 8.60
C ALA A 94 2.34 -7.72 7.19
N ASN A 95 2.06 -6.93 6.16
CA ASN A 95 2.31 -7.30 4.77
C ASN A 95 3.81 -7.25 4.42
N CYS A 96 4.19 -7.72 3.25
CA CYS A 96 5.56 -7.68 2.70
C CYS A 96 6.63 -8.20 3.66
N SER A 97 6.29 -9.14 4.54
CA SER A 97 7.24 -9.72 5.51
C SER A 97 7.70 -8.76 6.61
N LEU A 98 7.07 -7.59 6.75
CA LEU A 98 7.33 -6.59 7.78
C LEU A 98 6.21 -6.62 8.82
N GLY A 99 6.52 -6.33 10.09
CA GLY A 99 5.51 -6.30 11.14
C GLY A 99 6.13 -6.28 12.54
N LEU A 100 5.29 -6.17 13.56
CA LEU A 100 5.70 -5.97 14.95
C LEU A 100 5.52 -7.21 15.84
N ALA A 101 5.15 -8.37 15.28
CA ALA A 101 4.79 -9.56 16.06
C ALA A 101 5.91 -10.12 16.98
N PHE A 102 7.17 -9.71 16.73
CA PHE A 102 8.36 -10.18 17.45
C PHE A 102 9.20 -9.01 17.92
N GLY A 103 9.15 -8.67 19.20
CA GLY A 103 9.87 -7.54 19.79
C GLY A 103 11.20 -7.89 20.45
N ALA A 104 11.44 -9.16 20.76
CA ALA A 104 12.56 -9.62 21.62
C ALA A 104 13.97 -9.33 21.06
N GLN A 105 14.11 -9.13 19.75
CA GLN A 105 15.40 -8.94 19.08
C GLN A 105 15.85 -7.48 18.99
N ARG A 106 15.13 -6.56 19.63
CA ARG A 106 15.47 -5.13 19.65
C ARG A 106 16.55 -4.86 20.70
N ASP A 107 17.67 -4.32 20.26
CA ASP A 107 18.79 -3.97 21.16
C ASP A 107 19.05 -2.45 21.29
N GLY A 108 18.20 -1.63 20.65
CA GLY A 108 18.27 -0.17 20.66
C GLY A 108 19.32 0.43 19.73
N VAL A 109 20.35 -0.31 19.32
CA VAL A 109 21.40 0.13 18.38
C VAL A 109 21.11 -0.38 16.97
N ASN A 110 20.83 -1.68 16.85
CA ASN A 110 20.54 -2.36 15.59
C ASN A 110 19.10 -2.88 15.61
N ASP A 111 18.13 -1.98 15.88
CA ASP A 111 16.72 -2.36 15.91
C ASP A 111 16.29 -2.92 14.55
N PRO A 112 15.96 -4.22 14.47
CA PRO A 112 15.62 -4.85 13.19
C PRO A 112 14.30 -4.33 12.62
N ILE A 113 13.37 -3.86 13.45
CA ILE A 113 12.12 -3.25 13.00
C ILE A 113 12.46 -1.94 12.28
N VAL A 114 13.19 -1.04 12.93
CA VAL A 114 13.62 0.22 12.32
C VAL A 114 14.46 -0.03 11.07
N SER A 115 15.38 -1.00 11.12
CA SER A 115 16.24 -1.34 9.98
C SER A 115 15.46 -1.85 8.76
N CYS A 116 14.43 -2.65 8.96
CA CYS A 116 13.60 -3.16 7.86
C CYS A 116 12.68 -2.07 7.29
N TYR A 117 11.99 -1.31 8.16
CA TYR A 117 10.99 -0.33 7.69
C TYR A 117 11.62 0.92 7.05
N ALA A 118 12.75 1.42 7.55
CA ALA A 118 13.26 2.73 7.14
C ALA A 118 13.53 2.87 5.64
N ARG A 119 14.07 1.83 4.99
CA ARG A 119 14.34 1.86 3.54
C ARG A 119 13.25 1.21 2.71
N VAL A 120 12.64 0.13 3.20
CA VAL A 120 11.56 -0.53 2.48
C VAL A 120 10.37 0.42 2.34
N GLU A 121 9.98 1.07 3.43
CA GLU A 121 8.80 1.93 3.49
C GLU A 121 9.12 3.43 3.41
N ASN A 122 10.40 3.80 3.24
CA ASN A 122 10.87 5.18 3.20
C ASN A 122 10.35 6.05 4.36
N ILE A 123 10.37 5.49 5.58
CA ILE A 123 9.96 6.20 6.78
C ILE A 123 11.22 6.68 7.53
N PRO A 124 11.31 7.94 7.94
CA PRO A 124 12.43 8.44 8.72
C PRO A 124 12.66 7.63 10.01
N LYS A 125 13.92 7.33 10.33
CA LYS A 125 14.26 6.53 11.52
C LYS A 125 13.77 7.16 12.83
N ALA A 126 13.70 8.49 12.90
CA ALA A 126 13.16 9.18 14.07
C ALA A 126 11.68 8.88 14.28
N VAL A 127 10.88 8.88 13.19
CA VAL A 127 9.45 8.50 13.22
C VAL A 127 9.30 7.05 13.67
N LEU A 128 10.07 6.14 13.05
CA LEU A 128 10.01 4.70 13.37
C LEU A 128 10.36 4.42 14.84
N LYS A 129 11.40 5.08 15.38
CA LYS A 129 11.80 4.93 16.79
C LYS A 129 10.69 5.40 17.72
N ASN A 130 10.09 6.57 17.45
CA ASN A 130 8.98 7.09 18.24
C ASN A 130 7.79 6.11 18.27
N CYS A 131 7.39 5.58 17.12
CA CYS A 131 6.32 4.58 17.03
C CYS A 131 6.70 3.27 17.75
N ALA A 132 7.96 2.85 17.66
CA ALA A 132 8.43 1.58 18.22
C ALA A 132 8.70 1.63 19.74
N ASP A 133 8.69 2.79 20.39
CA ASP A 133 8.98 2.93 21.83
C ASP A 133 7.95 2.20 22.71
N ASN A 134 6.74 1.98 22.22
CA ASN A 134 5.68 1.26 22.93
C ASN A 134 5.81 -0.27 22.85
N ILE A 135 6.75 -0.82 22.09
CA ILE A 135 6.91 -2.27 21.93
C ILE A 135 7.45 -2.88 23.23
N THR A 136 6.59 -3.62 23.93
CA THR A 136 6.91 -4.33 25.18
C THR A 136 6.72 -5.84 25.09
N TRP A 137 6.10 -6.33 24.04
CA TRP A 137 5.87 -7.76 23.76
C TRP A 137 7.08 -8.38 23.07
N ASP A 138 7.19 -9.70 23.20
CA ASP A 138 8.30 -10.49 22.66
C ASP A 138 7.86 -11.68 21.78
N ASN A 139 6.55 -11.91 21.66
CA ASN A 139 6.02 -13.03 20.90
C ASN A 139 4.66 -12.70 20.24
N PRO A 140 4.25 -13.47 19.21
CA PRO A 140 3.02 -13.22 18.46
C PRO A 140 1.74 -13.19 19.30
N LYS A 141 1.64 -14.01 20.34
CA LYS A 141 0.45 -14.05 21.20
C LYS A 141 0.33 -12.78 22.05
N ALA A 142 1.45 -12.33 22.61
CA ALA A 142 1.49 -11.09 23.40
C ALA A 142 1.16 -9.87 22.53
N TYR A 143 1.62 -9.83 21.26
CA TYR A 143 1.26 -8.77 20.32
C TYR A 143 -0.24 -8.73 20.02
N LEU A 144 -0.91 -9.87 19.79
CA LEU A 144 -2.36 -9.87 19.64
C LEU A 144 -3.07 -9.33 20.89
N GLY A 145 -2.60 -9.71 22.09
CA GLY A 145 -3.14 -9.18 23.35
C GLY A 145 -2.93 -7.67 23.50
N HIS A 146 -1.81 -7.14 23.01
CA HIS A 146 -1.57 -5.69 22.95
C HIS A 146 -2.58 -5.00 22.02
N LEU A 147 -2.75 -5.49 20.79
CA LEU A 147 -3.72 -4.95 19.83
C LEU A 147 -5.16 -4.97 20.35
N GLU A 148 -5.55 -6.02 21.09
CA GLU A 148 -6.88 -6.09 21.75
C GLU A 148 -7.06 -5.00 22.80
N GLY A 149 -5.98 -4.49 23.38
CA GLY A 149 -6.00 -3.40 24.37
C GLY A 149 -5.98 -2.00 23.76
N LEU A 150 -5.75 -1.84 22.47
CA LEU A 150 -5.75 -0.53 21.81
C LEU A 150 -7.16 -0.02 21.53
N ASN A 151 -7.31 1.29 21.51
CA ASN A 151 -8.54 1.95 21.07
C ASN A 151 -8.64 1.99 19.54
N LEU A 152 -8.78 0.81 18.93
CA LEU A 152 -8.81 0.67 17.48
C LEU A 152 -9.97 1.45 16.85
N GLY A 153 -9.69 2.23 15.81
CA GLY A 153 -10.70 2.78 14.93
C GLY A 153 -11.20 1.69 13.98
N PRO A 154 -10.52 1.36 12.88
CA PRO A 154 -10.84 0.21 12.05
C PRO A 154 -10.53 -1.13 12.73
N ASN A 155 -11.18 -2.18 12.26
CA ASN A 155 -10.81 -3.55 12.60
C ASN A 155 -9.44 -3.90 12.03
N VAL A 156 -8.67 -4.72 12.73
CA VAL A 156 -7.32 -5.11 12.35
C VAL A 156 -7.21 -6.61 12.12
N VAL A 157 -6.63 -7.00 11.00
CA VAL A 157 -6.26 -8.38 10.64
C VAL A 157 -4.75 -8.45 10.57
N VAL A 158 -4.13 -9.47 11.18
CA VAL A 158 -2.67 -9.55 11.30
C VAL A 158 -2.12 -10.77 10.57
N LEU A 159 -1.02 -10.57 9.82
CA LEU A 159 -0.22 -11.65 9.23
C LEU A 159 1.04 -11.92 10.08
N VAL A 160 1.61 -13.11 9.96
CA VAL A 160 2.92 -13.42 10.55
C VAL A 160 4.02 -12.98 9.58
N PRO A 161 4.87 -12.00 9.91
CA PRO A 161 5.90 -11.50 9.01
C PRO A 161 7.13 -12.41 8.99
N HIS A 162 7.51 -12.91 7.82
CA HIS A 162 8.61 -13.89 7.68
C HIS A 162 9.98 -13.33 8.09
N SER A 163 10.28 -12.06 7.75
CA SER A 163 11.54 -11.43 8.16
C SER A 163 11.70 -11.46 9.67
N MET A 164 10.66 -11.09 10.40
CA MET A 164 10.68 -11.05 11.86
C MET A 164 10.72 -12.47 12.45
N LEU A 165 10.01 -13.43 11.85
CA LEU A 165 10.07 -14.84 12.24
C LEU A 165 11.49 -15.43 12.07
N ARG A 166 12.21 -15.06 11.00
CA ARG A 166 13.60 -15.46 10.80
C ARG A 166 14.53 -14.82 11.84
N ILE A 167 14.34 -13.55 12.13
CA ILE A 167 15.13 -12.81 13.14
C ILE A 167 14.91 -13.42 14.52
N ASP A 168 13.68 -13.73 14.88
CA ASP A 168 13.35 -14.37 16.15
C ASP A 168 14.04 -15.73 16.31
N ALA A 169 14.00 -16.57 15.27
CA ALA A 169 14.56 -17.91 15.31
C ALA A 169 16.09 -17.98 15.20
N MET A 170 16.74 -17.03 14.51
CA MET A 170 18.14 -17.11 14.09
C MET A 170 19.01 -15.97 14.64
N GLY A 171 18.40 -14.89 15.15
CA GLY A 171 19.06 -13.60 15.37
C GLY A 171 19.24 -12.80 14.09
N PHE A 172 19.37 -11.46 14.20
CA PHE A 172 19.38 -10.56 13.05
C PHE A 172 20.52 -10.89 12.08
N ASP A 173 21.77 -10.94 12.56
CA ASP A 173 22.95 -11.20 11.72
C ASP A 173 22.85 -12.53 10.95
N ASN A 174 22.46 -13.60 11.62
CA ASN A 174 22.33 -14.91 10.98
C ASN A 174 21.20 -14.95 9.94
N SER A 175 20.12 -14.22 10.20
CA SER A 175 18.94 -14.18 9.31
C SER A 175 19.25 -13.62 7.92
N VAL A 176 20.33 -12.82 7.78
CA VAL A 176 20.79 -12.19 6.53
C VAL A 176 22.16 -12.67 6.04
N THR A 177 22.70 -13.77 6.61
CA THR A 177 24.01 -14.28 6.24
C THR A 177 24.04 -15.76 5.90
N ARG A 178 23.09 -16.54 6.41
CA ARG A 178 23.08 -17.99 6.21
C ARG A 178 21.68 -18.59 6.18
N ASP A 179 21.60 -19.84 5.78
CA ASP A 179 20.37 -20.63 5.89
C ASP A 179 20.09 -21.01 7.36
N PRO A 180 18.82 -21.28 7.72
CA PRO A 180 18.49 -21.83 9.02
C PRO A 180 19.02 -23.27 9.18
N THR A 181 19.44 -23.59 10.38
CA THR A 181 19.65 -24.99 10.78
C THR A 181 18.31 -25.75 10.84
N SER A 182 18.36 -27.08 10.89
CA SER A 182 17.14 -27.89 11.05
C SER A 182 16.37 -27.58 12.34
N ALA A 183 17.07 -27.19 13.41
CA ALA A 183 16.46 -26.79 14.68
C ALA A 183 15.75 -25.41 14.55
N GLU A 184 16.40 -24.43 13.93
CA GLU A 184 15.82 -23.10 13.68
C GLU A 184 14.60 -23.18 12.74
N LEU A 185 14.68 -23.98 11.67
CA LEU A 185 13.53 -24.19 10.78
C LEU A 185 12.36 -24.88 11.51
N LYS A 186 12.66 -25.85 12.39
CA LYS A 186 11.65 -26.50 13.23
C LYS A 186 11.02 -25.50 14.20
N ASN A 187 11.81 -24.61 14.78
CA ASN A 187 11.33 -23.53 15.64
C ASN A 187 10.40 -22.59 14.86
N MET A 188 10.83 -22.06 13.71
CA MET A 188 10.00 -21.20 12.84
C MET A 188 8.65 -21.85 12.49
N LYS A 189 8.65 -23.13 12.12
CA LYS A 189 7.41 -23.88 11.84
C LYS A 189 6.50 -23.97 13.08
N GLY A 190 7.07 -24.21 14.24
CA GLY A 190 6.34 -24.27 15.51
C GLY A 190 5.71 -22.94 15.89
N THR A 191 6.48 -21.86 15.82
CA THR A 191 6.05 -20.50 16.12
C THR A 191 4.97 -20.03 15.13
N LEU A 192 5.18 -20.26 13.83
CA LEU A 192 4.17 -19.96 12.80
C LEU A 192 2.86 -20.72 13.06
N SER A 193 2.94 -22.02 13.33
CA SER A 193 1.74 -22.81 13.62
C SER A 193 1.01 -22.34 14.89
N ALA A 194 1.75 -21.94 15.92
CA ALA A 194 1.18 -21.41 17.16
C ALA A 194 0.51 -20.03 16.93
N ALA A 195 1.15 -19.15 16.16
CA ALA A 195 0.60 -17.85 15.82
C ALA A 195 -0.71 -17.97 15.04
N LEU A 196 -0.75 -18.80 13.98
CA LEU A 196 -1.97 -19.03 13.20
C LEU A 196 -3.11 -19.57 14.09
N LYS A 197 -2.83 -20.49 15.01
CA LYS A 197 -3.83 -20.98 15.99
C LYS A 197 -4.30 -19.92 16.99
N CYS A 198 -3.52 -18.88 17.22
CA CYS A 198 -3.93 -17.76 18.07
C CYS A 198 -4.84 -16.75 17.35
N GLY A 199 -5.00 -16.87 16.01
CA GLY A 199 -5.89 -16.02 15.24
C GLY A 199 -5.23 -15.13 14.18
N TYR A 200 -3.91 -15.30 13.91
CA TYR A 200 -3.29 -14.66 12.75
C TYR A 200 -3.95 -15.19 11.47
N ALA A 201 -4.27 -14.28 10.54
CA ALA A 201 -4.97 -14.64 9.31
C ALA A 201 -4.07 -15.32 8.27
N GLY A 202 -2.77 -15.23 8.44
CA GLY A 202 -1.85 -15.79 7.46
C GLY A 202 -0.40 -15.51 7.74
N PHE A 203 0.39 -15.62 6.69
CA PHE A 203 1.84 -15.49 6.68
C PHE A 203 2.27 -14.58 5.52
N SER A 204 3.14 -13.62 5.76
CA SER A 204 3.62 -12.70 4.72
C SER A 204 5.10 -12.92 4.40
N THR A 205 5.42 -12.88 3.11
CA THR A 205 6.79 -12.99 2.57
C THR A 205 7.04 -11.90 1.54
N ASP A 206 8.31 -11.54 1.36
CA ASP A 206 8.75 -10.63 0.33
C ASP A 206 9.90 -11.20 -0.49
N ALA A 207 9.86 -10.98 -1.80
CA ALA A 207 10.88 -11.40 -2.74
C ALA A 207 11.28 -10.29 -3.74
N LEU A 208 10.91 -9.04 -3.46
CA LEU A 208 11.30 -7.89 -4.28
C LEU A 208 12.77 -7.54 -4.03
N PRO A 209 13.66 -7.66 -5.03
CA PRO A 209 15.12 -7.64 -4.83
C PRO A 209 15.68 -6.25 -4.49
N PHE A 210 14.82 -5.27 -4.27
CA PHE A 210 15.18 -3.90 -3.93
C PHE A 210 14.73 -3.47 -2.52
N HIS A 211 14.25 -4.39 -1.68
CA HIS A 211 13.96 -4.12 -0.27
C HIS A 211 15.21 -4.34 0.57
N TYR A 212 15.92 -3.24 0.86
CA TYR A 212 17.19 -3.23 1.58
C TYR A 212 17.05 -2.82 3.04
N LEU A 213 18.00 -3.26 3.86
CA LEU A 213 18.11 -2.85 5.26
C LEU A 213 18.71 -1.44 5.38
N ALA A 214 18.35 -0.72 6.45
CA ALA A 214 18.79 0.64 6.70
C ALA A 214 19.93 0.77 7.73
N ALA A 215 20.31 -0.32 8.41
CA ALA A 215 21.29 -0.28 9.49
C ALA A 215 22.62 -0.91 9.08
N GLN A 216 23.75 -0.28 9.52
CA GLN A 216 25.06 -0.91 9.46
C GLN A 216 25.13 -2.08 10.46
N PRO A 217 25.83 -3.18 10.16
CA PRO A 217 26.68 -3.39 8.98
C PRO A 217 25.94 -3.96 7.76
N HIS A 218 24.60 -3.99 7.75
CA HIS A 218 23.80 -4.74 6.78
C HIS A 218 23.09 -3.87 5.73
N CYS A 219 23.40 -2.58 5.62
CA CYS A 219 22.72 -1.67 4.69
C CYS A 219 22.85 -2.03 3.19
N GLU A 220 23.80 -2.88 2.84
CA GLU A 220 23.95 -3.42 1.47
C GLU A 220 23.17 -4.74 1.25
N LYS A 221 22.50 -5.25 2.30
CA LYS A 221 21.74 -6.50 2.23
C LYS A 221 20.26 -6.21 2.15
N THR A 222 19.55 -7.11 1.50
CA THR A 222 18.09 -7.12 1.49
C THR A 222 17.53 -7.65 2.82
N ILE A 223 16.22 -7.48 3.01
CA ILE A 223 15.53 -7.92 4.24
C ILE A 223 15.58 -9.45 4.41
N PRO A 224 15.47 -9.96 5.65
CA PRO A 224 15.72 -11.37 5.98
C PRO A 224 14.95 -12.40 5.18
N THR A 225 13.69 -12.14 4.83
CA THR A 225 12.87 -13.07 4.04
C THR A 225 13.50 -13.45 2.70
N GLN A 226 14.30 -12.57 2.10
CA GLN A 226 14.94 -12.80 0.79
C GLN A 226 16.14 -13.73 0.83
N PHE A 227 16.65 -14.02 2.03
CA PHE A 227 17.69 -15.05 2.23
C PHE A 227 17.10 -16.46 2.34
N ALA A 228 15.77 -16.58 2.38
CA ALA A 228 15.11 -17.87 2.48
C ALA A 228 15.20 -18.65 1.16
N LYS A 229 15.75 -19.86 1.22
CA LYS A 229 15.70 -20.79 0.10
C LYS A 229 14.27 -21.32 -0.12
N TYR A 230 14.01 -21.78 -1.34
CA TYR A 230 12.73 -22.41 -1.69
C TYR A 230 12.31 -23.53 -0.74
N SER A 231 13.25 -24.30 -0.20
CA SER A 231 12.97 -25.37 0.77
C SER A 231 12.38 -24.86 2.09
N GLU A 232 12.87 -23.73 2.59
CA GLU A 232 12.34 -23.04 3.75
C GLU A 232 10.93 -22.50 3.47
N LEU A 233 10.78 -21.73 2.38
CA LEU A 233 9.50 -21.19 1.98
C LEU A 233 8.45 -22.30 1.77
N LYS A 234 8.81 -23.41 1.12
CA LYS A 234 7.94 -24.58 0.95
C LYS A 234 7.53 -25.19 2.29
N ALA A 235 8.45 -25.29 3.23
CA ALA A 235 8.18 -25.89 4.55
C ALA A 235 7.23 -25.00 5.37
N LEU A 236 7.37 -23.67 5.32
CA LEU A 236 6.50 -22.71 6.01
C LEU A 236 5.13 -22.61 5.29
N ALA A 237 5.12 -22.55 3.97
CA ALA A 237 3.88 -22.57 3.17
C ALA A 237 3.03 -23.83 3.44
N GLN A 238 3.67 -24.96 3.74
CA GLN A 238 2.96 -26.18 4.13
C GLN A 238 2.25 -26.02 5.48
N VAL A 239 2.86 -25.34 6.46
CA VAL A 239 2.22 -25.04 7.74
C VAL A 239 0.98 -24.16 7.53
N VAL A 240 1.09 -23.11 6.70
CA VAL A 240 -0.02 -22.20 6.37
C VAL A 240 -1.17 -22.97 5.70
N ARG A 241 -0.85 -23.84 4.72
CA ARG A 241 -1.82 -24.71 4.04
C ARG A 241 -2.57 -25.63 4.99
N GLU A 242 -1.86 -26.27 5.93
CA GLU A 242 -2.44 -27.19 6.90
C GLU A 242 -3.43 -26.50 7.83
N GLN A 243 -3.17 -25.24 8.17
CA GLN A 243 -4.07 -24.41 8.99
C GLN A 243 -5.22 -23.77 8.18
N GLY A 244 -5.21 -23.85 6.85
CA GLY A 244 -6.22 -23.20 5.99
C GLY A 244 -6.09 -21.67 5.91
N SER A 245 -4.95 -21.13 6.35
CA SER A 245 -4.65 -19.71 6.40
C SER A 245 -4.14 -19.17 5.06
N THR A 246 -3.93 -17.86 4.95
CA THR A 246 -3.53 -17.18 3.72
C THR A 246 -2.02 -16.92 3.68
N TRP A 247 -1.43 -17.11 2.52
CA TRP A 247 -0.06 -16.68 2.22
C TRP A 247 -0.09 -15.40 1.38
N GLN A 248 0.41 -14.32 1.93
CA GLN A 248 0.67 -13.07 1.20
C GLN A 248 2.11 -13.08 0.70
N ALA A 249 2.34 -12.74 -0.56
CA ALA A 249 3.65 -12.76 -1.19
C ALA A 249 3.87 -11.58 -2.13
N THR A 250 5.14 -11.31 -2.44
CA THR A 250 5.54 -10.48 -3.57
C THR A 250 6.23 -11.37 -4.62
N PRO A 251 6.21 -10.99 -5.92
CA PRO A 251 6.82 -11.81 -6.95
C PRO A 251 8.35 -11.68 -6.92
N PRO A 252 9.11 -12.78 -6.96
CA PRO A 252 10.53 -12.71 -7.23
C PRO A 252 10.79 -12.18 -8.66
N LYS A 253 11.76 -11.28 -8.82
CA LYS A 253 12.11 -10.69 -10.12
C LYS A 253 13.32 -11.37 -10.80
N ASP A 254 13.94 -12.35 -10.16
CA ASP A 254 15.18 -12.99 -10.60
C ASP A 254 15.02 -13.87 -11.84
N SER A 255 13.91 -14.61 -11.96
CA SER A 255 13.59 -15.38 -13.16
C SER A 255 12.12 -15.74 -13.27
N VAL A 256 11.61 -15.84 -14.50
CA VAL A 256 10.24 -16.30 -14.78
C VAL A 256 10.02 -17.73 -14.26
N ILE A 257 11.02 -18.60 -14.39
CA ILE A 257 10.96 -19.99 -13.91
C ILE A 257 10.92 -20.02 -12.38
N GLY A 258 11.75 -19.22 -11.70
CA GLY A 258 11.76 -19.09 -10.25
C GLY A 258 10.41 -18.58 -9.72
N THR A 259 9.86 -17.55 -10.36
CA THR A 259 8.54 -16.99 -10.06
C THR A 259 7.43 -18.04 -10.19
N LEU A 260 7.39 -18.77 -11.33
CA LEU A 260 6.40 -19.82 -11.55
C LEU A 260 6.53 -20.96 -10.52
N LYS A 261 7.76 -21.41 -10.25
CA LYS A 261 8.05 -22.44 -9.24
C LYS A 261 7.54 -22.04 -7.86
N THR A 262 7.76 -20.78 -7.48
CA THR A 262 7.30 -20.23 -6.19
C THR A 262 5.78 -20.19 -6.13
N PHE A 263 5.12 -19.69 -7.16
CA PHE A 263 3.65 -19.60 -7.18
C PHE A 263 2.95 -20.95 -7.35
N LEU A 264 3.63 -21.99 -7.85
CA LEU A 264 3.11 -23.35 -7.82
C LEU A 264 2.96 -23.92 -6.40
N LEU A 265 3.48 -23.23 -5.37
CA LEU A 265 3.14 -23.56 -3.98
C LEU A 265 1.64 -23.39 -3.68
N THR A 266 0.89 -22.59 -4.45
CA THR A 266 -0.58 -22.51 -4.33
C THR A 266 -1.30 -23.81 -4.71
N SER A 267 -0.66 -24.68 -5.52
CA SER A 267 -1.29 -25.83 -6.17
C SER A 267 -1.79 -26.89 -5.21
N GLY A 268 -3.10 -27.16 -5.26
CA GLY A 268 -3.70 -28.29 -4.59
C GLY A 268 -3.28 -29.63 -5.23
N ARG A 269 -3.10 -29.64 -6.55
CA ARG A 269 -2.68 -30.86 -7.29
C ARG A 269 -1.30 -31.35 -6.85
N LEU A 270 -0.37 -30.43 -6.60
CA LEU A 270 1.01 -30.79 -6.22
C LEU A 270 1.18 -31.01 -4.70
N HIS A 271 0.28 -30.46 -3.88
CA HIS A 271 0.48 -30.42 -2.43
C HIS A 271 -0.72 -30.93 -1.62
N GLY A 272 -1.70 -31.58 -2.24
CA GLY A 272 -2.84 -32.23 -1.60
C GLY A 272 -4.08 -31.35 -1.44
N LYS A 273 -3.92 -30.08 -1.06
CA LYS A 273 -4.99 -29.07 -1.06
C LYS A 273 -4.43 -27.70 -1.48
N PRO A 274 -5.26 -26.81 -2.04
CA PRO A 274 -4.80 -25.48 -2.43
C PRO A 274 -4.29 -24.70 -1.22
N LEU A 275 -3.35 -23.80 -1.47
CA LEU A 275 -2.93 -22.79 -0.50
C LEU A 275 -3.48 -21.45 -1.00
N ARG A 276 -4.34 -20.84 -0.22
CA ARG A 276 -4.83 -19.49 -0.50
C ARG A 276 -3.65 -18.53 -0.52
N THR A 277 -3.47 -17.84 -1.63
CA THR A 277 -2.28 -17.03 -1.89
C THR A 277 -2.71 -15.68 -2.46
N THR A 278 -2.25 -14.58 -1.86
CA THR A 278 -2.38 -13.24 -2.42
C THR A 278 -1.00 -12.70 -2.81
N VAL A 279 -0.91 -11.97 -3.93
CA VAL A 279 0.38 -11.49 -4.47
C VAL A 279 0.27 -10.05 -4.94
N VAL A 280 1.18 -9.19 -4.50
CA VAL A 280 1.35 -7.80 -4.97
C VAL A 280 2.15 -7.81 -6.27
N ALA A 281 1.81 -7.10 -7.33
CA ALA A 281 0.55 -6.48 -7.64
C ALA A 281 0.21 -6.72 -9.12
N ALA A 282 -1.08 -6.72 -9.42
CA ALA A 282 -1.56 -6.72 -10.81
C ALA A 282 -1.64 -5.27 -11.29
N LEU A 283 -0.62 -4.81 -12.01
CA LEU A 283 -0.49 -3.46 -12.52
C LEU A 283 -0.30 -3.45 -14.04
N ASP A 284 -0.77 -2.39 -14.68
CA ASP A 284 -0.46 -2.07 -16.07
C ASP A 284 0.78 -1.15 -16.11
N ILE A 285 1.96 -1.76 -16.20
CA ILE A 285 3.24 -1.04 -16.14
C ILE A 285 3.44 -0.22 -17.41
N ALA A 286 3.64 1.10 -17.26
CA ALA A 286 3.69 2.05 -18.36
C ALA A 286 4.75 1.74 -19.45
N ASN A 287 5.90 1.22 -19.06
CA ASN A 287 7.01 0.85 -19.96
C ASN A 287 7.11 -0.67 -20.24
N ASN A 288 6.11 -1.48 -19.82
CA ASN A 288 6.07 -2.90 -20.11
C ASN A 288 4.63 -3.45 -20.22
N TRP A 289 3.99 -3.20 -21.35
CA TRP A 289 2.61 -3.63 -21.64
C TRP A 289 2.38 -5.16 -21.57
N LYS A 290 3.44 -5.97 -21.60
CA LYS A 290 3.31 -7.44 -21.52
C LYS A 290 2.93 -7.90 -20.13
N LEU A 291 3.26 -7.14 -19.09
CA LEU A 291 3.06 -7.56 -17.70
C LEU A 291 1.59 -7.71 -17.34
N SER A 292 0.71 -6.80 -17.72
CA SER A 292 -0.73 -6.90 -17.44
C SER A 292 -1.37 -8.14 -18.09
N ARG A 293 -0.92 -8.51 -19.30
CA ARG A 293 -1.35 -9.75 -19.97
C ARG A 293 -0.79 -11.01 -19.28
N MET A 294 0.47 -10.97 -18.86
CA MET A 294 1.09 -12.07 -18.10
C MET A 294 0.37 -12.32 -16.78
N VAL A 295 0.00 -11.27 -16.05
CA VAL A 295 -0.76 -11.36 -14.80
C VAL A 295 -2.07 -12.12 -15.00
N LYS A 296 -2.88 -11.72 -15.99
CA LYS A 296 -4.14 -12.40 -16.34
C LYS A 296 -3.91 -13.88 -16.71
N THR A 297 -2.90 -14.14 -17.52
CA THR A 297 -2.57 -15.52 -17.98
C THR A 297 -2.11 -16.39 -16.82
N LEU A 298 -1.21 -15.87 -15.97
CA LEU A 298 -0.69 -16.58 -14.80
C LEU A 298 -1.82 -16.92 -13.81
N SER A 299 -2.67 -15.95 -13.47
CA SER A 299 -3.82 -16.17 -12.59
C SER A 299 -4.78 -17.22 -13.16
N ASN A 300 -5.01 -17.23 -14.48
CA ASN A 300 -5.82 -18.25 -15.13
C ASN A 300 -5.21 -19.65 -15.05
N ILE A 301 -3.90 -19.78 -15.27
CA ILE A 301 -3.20 -21.07 -15.22
C ILE A 301 -3.18 -21.61 -13.79
N LEU A 302 -2.80 -20.78 -12.81
CA LEU A 302 -2.68 -21.20 -11.42
C LEU A 302 -4.02 -21.61 -10.81
N ASN A 303 -5.11 -20.95 -11.19
CA ASN A 303 -6.48 -21.26 -10.76
C ASN A 303 -7.21 -22.26 -11.65
N SER A 304 -6.52 -22.88 -12.62
CA SER A 304 -7.13 -23.88 -13.49
C SER A 304 -7.40 -25.21 -12.76
N SER A 305 -8.30 -26.02 -13.29
CA SER A 305 -8.56 -27.39 -12.81
C SER A 305 -7.32 -28.29 -12.86
N LEU A 306 -6.34 -27.96 -13.71
CA LEU A 306 -5.08 -28.69 -13.85
C LEU A 306 -4.14 -28.43 -12.66
N VAL A 307 -4.05 -27.17 -12.20
CA VAL A 307 -3.17 -26.75 -11.07
C VAL A 307 -3.93 -26.80 -9.75
N GLN A 308 -5.22 -26.49 -9.74
CA GLN A 308 -6.09 -26.43 -8.55
C GLN A 308 -5.52 -25.47 -7.49
N GLY A 309 -5.08 -24.28 -7.90
CA GLY A 309 -4.62 -23.25 -6.99
C GLY A 309 -5.77 -22.40 -6.46
N ASP A 310 -5.46 -21.63 -5.41
CA ASP A 310 -6.29 -20.55 -4.86
C ASP A 310 -5.39 -19.29 -4.84
N PHE A 311 -5.28 -18.63 -6.01
CA PHE A 311 -4.26 -17.63 -6.29
C PHE A 311 -4.89 -16.31 -6.76
N HIS A 312 -4.63 -15.23 -6.04
CA HIS A 312 -5.20 -13.91 -6.24
C HIS A 312 -4.10 -12.84 -6.29
N MET A 313 -3.85 -12.26 -7.47
CA MET A 313 -3.03 -11.06 -7.52
C MET A 313 -3.85 -9.84 -7.12
N GLN A 314 -3.26 -8.99 -6.29
CA GLN A 314 -3.89 -7.78 -5.77
C GLN A 314 -3.88 -6.68 -6.84
N ALA A 315 -5.02 -6.04 -7.10
CA ALA A 315 -5.18 -5.01 -8.11
C ALA A 315 -5.41 -3.63 -7.49
N LEU A 316 -4.68 -2.64 -8.00
CA LEU A 316 -4.76 -1.24 -7.57
C LEU A 316 -5.74 -0.47 -8.47
N GLY A 317 -6.72 0.20 -7.86
CA GLY A 317 -7.78 0.95 -8.54
C GLY A 317 -7.43 2.40 -8.90
N ALA A 318 -6.16 2.74 -8.97
CA ALA A 318 -5.68 4.10 -9.23
C ALA A 318 -4.46 4.10 -10.15
N PRO A 319 -4.12 5.23 -10.80
CA PRO A 319 -2.80 5.43 -11.38
C PRO A 319 -1.73 5.22 -10.30
N PHE A 320 -0.70 4.45 -10.62
CA PHE A 320 0.41 4.24 -9.68
C PHE A 320 1.35 5.45 -9.76
N LYS A 321 0.92 6.53 -9.11
CA LYS A 321 1.67 7.77 -8.99
C LYS A 321 2.53 7.73 -7.74
N ILE A 322 3.78 8.06 -7.92
CA ILE A 322 4.76 8.16 -6.83
C ILE A 322 5.37 9.55 -6.80
N TRP A 323 5.68 9.98 -5.60
CA TRP A 323 6.44 11.20 -5.35
C TRP A 323 7.85 10.84 -4.88
N SER A 324 8.78 11.75 -5.12
CA SER A 324 10.17 11.62 -4.72
C SER A 324 10.61 12.89 -4.04
N ASP A 325 11.24 12.79 -2.89
CA ASP A 325 11.91 13.90 -2.25
C ASP A 325 13.39 13.86 -2.64
N GLY A 326 13.76 14.58 -3.71
CA GLY A 326 15.05 14.47 -4.37
C GLY A 326 15.26 13.08 -4.99
N ALA A 327 16.24 12.34 -4.49
CA ALA A 327 16.52 10.96 -4.88
C ALA A 327 15.80 9.91 -4.02
N ILE A 328 15.08 10.33 -2.97
CA ILE A 328 14.42 9.43 -2.03
C ILE A 328 13.04 9.07 -2.57
N THR A 329 12.90 7.82 -2.98
CA THR A 329 11.65 7.27 -3.52
C THR A 329 11.73 5.73 -3.50
N PRO A 330 10.60 5.02 -3.32
CA PRO A 330 10.56 3.56 -3.31
C PRO A 330 11.20 2.93 -4.55
N ILE A 331 11.00 3.51 -5.73
CA ILE A 331 11.56 3.02 -6.99
C ILE A 331 13.06 3.25 -7.15
N ALA A 332 13.68 4.11 -6.33
CA ALA A 332 15.12 4.36 -6.41
C ALA A 332 15.94 3.12 -6.03
N GLU A 333 15.42 2.30 -5.13
CA GLU A 333 16.12 1.08 -4.68
C GLU A 333 16.31 0.03 -5.80
N GLU A 334 15.51 0.09 -6.86
CA GLU A 334 15.67 -0.79 -8.03
C GLU A 334 16.84 -0.38 -8.94
N ILE A 335 17.30 0.87 -8.85
CA ILE A 335 18.34 1.44 -9.71
C ILE A 335 19.62 1.63 -8.89
N PRO A 336 20.72 0.90 -9.17
CA PRO A 336 21.92 0.93 -8.34
C PRO A 336 22.48 2.32 -8.04
N GLU A 337 22.42 3.24 -9.01
CA GLU A 337 22.91 4.60 -8.87
C GLU A 337 22.04 5.44 -7.91
N LEU A 338 20.71 5.28 -7.95
CA LEU A 338 19.80 5.96 -7.03
C LEU A 338 19.83 5.28 -5.66
N ARG A 339 19.87 3.94 -5.63
CA ARG A 339 20.00 3.16 -4.39
C ARG A 339 21.22 3.59 -3.57
N ARG A 340 22.37 3.87 -4.22
CA ARG A 340 23.56 4.33 -3.53
C ARG A 340 23.34 5.64 -2.75
N LEU A 341 22.44 6.51 -3.20
CA LEU A 341 22.07 7.71 -2.47
C LEU A 341 21.15 7.40 -1.26
N ASN A 342 20.39 6.32 -1.33
CA ASN A 342 19.51 5.88 -0.26
C ASN A 342 20.21 4.98 0.79
N GLU A 343 21.46 4.58 0.57
CA GLU A 343 22.30 3.91 1.58
C GLU A 343 22.68 4.85 2.73
N THR A 344 22.68 6.16 2.48
CA THR A 344 22.77 7.17 3.52
C THR A 344 21.40 7.30 4.23
N ASP A 345 21.41 7.82 5.44
CA ASP A 345 20.15 8.17 6.11
C ASP A 345 19.35 9.18 5.26
N ILE A 346 18.02 9.10 5.31
CA ILE A 346 17.13 10.04 4.59
C ILE A 346 17.48 11.49 4.95
N GLU A 347 17.90 11.75 6.19
CA GLU A 347 18.29 13.07 6.67
C GLU A 347 19.75 13.45 6.34
N ASP A 348 20.59 12.51 5.88
CA ASP A 348 22.00 12.76 5.58
C ASP A 348 22.22 13.41 4.20
N ARG A 349 21.87 14.70 4.10
CA ARG A 349 22.09 15.52 2.91
C ARG A 349 23.58 15.62 2.52
N GLU A 350 24.46 15.71 3.52
CA GLU A 350 25.90 15.87 3.27
C GLU A 350 26.53 14.58 2.72
N GLY A 351 26.08 13.42 3.19
CA GLY A 351 26.51 12.13 2.64
C GLY A 351 26.10 11.99 1.18
N ARG A 352 24.81 12.26 0.85
CA ARG A 352 24.34 12.26 -0.55
C ARG A 352 25.10 13.22 -1.43
N ARG A 353 25.35 14.45 -0.92
CA ARG A 353 26.11 15.46 -1.65
C ARG A 353 27.53 14.99 -1.99
N LYS A 354 28.25 14.37 -1.05
CA LYS A 354 29.59 13.79 -1.30
C LYS A 354 29.55 12.76 -2.40
N ILE A 355 28.63 11.80 -2.33
CA ILE A 355 28.45 10.77 -3.35
C ILE A 355 28.22 11.39 -4.73
N MET A 356 27.28 12.33 -4.85
CA MET A 356 26.94 12.97 -6.11
C MET A 356 28.08 13.79 -6.74
N HIS A 357 29.14 14.12 -5.99
CA HIS A 357 30.33 14.83 -6.50
C HIS A 357 31.48 13.88 -6.86
N GLU A 358 31.40 12.60 -6.59
CA GLU A 358 32.42 11.63 -6.99
C GLU A 358 32.45 11.48 -8.52
N PRO A 359 33.62 11.56 -9.19
CA PRO A 359 33.70 11.44 -10.65
C PRO A 359 33.13 10.13 -11.20
N SER A 360 33.38 9.01 -10.50
CA SER A 360 32.83 7.69 -10.85
C SER A 360 31.31 7.65 -10.77
N TYR A 361 30.73 8.27 -9.75
CA TYR A 361 29.28 8.37 -9.58
C TYR A 361 28.63 9.19 -10.69
N ILE A 362 29.22 10.35 -11.03
CA ILE A 362 28.73 11.20 -12.12
C ILE A 362 28.64 10.43 -13.42
N GLN A 363 29.71 9.70 -13.77
CA GLN A 363 29.77 8.91 -14.99
C GLN A 363 28.73 7.78 -14.99
N SER A 364 28.60 7.05 -13.89
CA SER A 364 27.61 5.96 -13.74
C SER A 364 26.20 6.49 -13.85
N PHE A 365 25.85 7.56 -13.10
CA PHE A 365 24.54 8.17 -13.13
C PHE A 365 24.15 8.64 -14.55
N LYS A 366 25.05 9.33 -15.26
CA LYS A 366 24.80 9.74 -16.64
C LYS A 366 24.59 8.54 -17.57
N SER A 367 25.43 7.52 -17.45
CA SER A 367 25.29 6.29 -18.24
C SER A 367 23.93 5.62 -18.01
N MET A 368 23.51 5.48 -16.76
CA MET A 368 22.20 4.96 -16.38
C MET A 368 21.05 5.80 -16.95
N TRP A 369 21.12 7.13 -16.77
CA TRP A 369 20.06 8.03 -17.21
C TRP A 369 19.87 8.04 -18.74
N MET A 370 20.99 8.05 -19.47
CA MET A 370 21.03 8.09 -20.93
C MET A 370 20.85 6.73 -21.61
N ARG A 371 20.81 5.64 -20.84
CA ARG A 371 20.67 4.27 -21.33
C ARG A 371 19.39 4.11 -22.16
N GLY A 372 19.55 3.63 -23.39
CA GLY A 372 18.44 3.46 -24.34
C GLY A 372 17.92 4.74 -25.00
N LYS A 373 18.43 5.94 -24.63
CA LYS A 373 18.05 7.21 -25.26
C LYS A 373 18.89 7.55 -26.49
N GLN A 374 20.15 7.11 -26.54
CA GLN A 374 21.10 7.41 -27.60
C GLN A 374 21.69 6.13 -28.23
N GLY A 375 22.23 6.26 -29.45
CA GLY A 375 22.87 5.18 -30.18
C GLY A 375 21.92 4.13 -30.76
N TRP A 376 22.48 3.09 -31.42
CA TRP A 376 21.78 1.92 -31.92
C TRP A 376 22.18 0.71 -31.07
N ASN A 377 21.33 0.32 -30.12
CA ASN A 377 21.57 -0.81 -29.23
C ASN A 377 20.23 -1.46 -28.81
N LEU A 378 20.33 -2.62 -28.13
CA LEU A 378 19.16 -3.37 -27.63
C LEU A 378 18.33 -2.56 -26.63
N ASP A 379 18.94 -1.74 -25.79
CA ASP A 379 18.23 -0.92 -24.80
C ASP A 379 17.34 0.11 -25.50
N ARG A 380 17.80 0.70 -26.61
CA ARG A 380 16.97 1.62 -27.42
C ARG A 380 15.79 0.90 -28.08
N LEU A 381 16.00 -0.34 -28.53
CA LEU A 381 14.92 -1.15 -29.08
C LEU A 381 13.90 -1.51 -27.99
N LYS A 382 14.37 -1.95 -26.83
CA LYS A 382 13.49 -2.23 -25.67
C LYS A 382 12.66 -1.00 -25.29
N ARG A 383 13.29 0.18 -25.22
CA ARG A 383 12.62 1.45 -24.93
C ARG A 383 11.55 1.80 -25.97
N LYS A 384 11.87 1.71 -27.26
CA LYS A 384 10.91 1.95 -28.35
C LYS A 384 9.73 0.98 -28.36
N LEU A 385 9.92 -0.24 -27.90
CA LEU A 385 8.89 -1.27 -27.82
C LEU A 385 8.13 -1.25 -26.50
N ASN A 386 8.43 -0.35 -25.57
CA ASN A 386 7.88 -0.30 -24.21
C ASN A 386 8.00 -1.65 -23.50
N ILE A 387 9.22 -2.20 -23.45
CA ILE A 387 9.58 -3.44 -22.73
C ILE A 387 10.89 -3.26 -21.94
N GLU A 388 11.08 -2.05 -21.40
CA GLU A 388 12.22 -1.76 -20.52
C GLU A 388 12.09 -2.47 -19.16
N ASP A 389 13.24 -2.73 -18.55
CA ASP A 389 13.32 -3.38 -17.24
C ASP A 389 13.47 -2.38 -16.09
N PHE A 390 13.24 -1.07 -16.31
CA PHE A 390 13.31 -0.04 -15.29
C PHE A 390 11.96 0.21 -14.62
N ALA A 391 11.97 0.50 -13.32
CA ALA A 391 10.79 0.86 -12.55
C ALA A 391 10.05 2.09 -13.10
N PHE A 392 10.78 3.05 -13.69
CA PHE A 392 10.21 4.20 -14.39
C PHE A 392 10.99 4.50 -15.68
N ASN A 393 10.34 5.20 -16.61
CA ASN A 393 10.85 5.34 -17.98
C ASN A 393 11.96 6.38 -18.17
N ARG A 394 12.34 7.14 -17.14
CA ARG A 394 13.37 8.19 -17.18
C ARG A 394 13.12 9.26 -18.25
N THR A 395 11.86 9.51 -18.59
CA THR A 395 11.45 10.56 -19.55
C THR A 395 11.10 11.82 -18.78
N LEU A 396 11.82 12.92 -19.02
CA LEU A 396 11.63 14.17 -18.30
C LEU A 396 10.21 14.72 -18.43
N ALA A 397 9.57 14.56 -19.60
CA ALA A 397 8.19 14.98 -19.83
C ALA A 397 7.14 14.20 -19.01
N ASP A 398 7.49 13.02 -18.48
CA ASP A 398 6.60 12.20 -17.62
C ASP A 398 6.79 12.48 -16.12
N MET A 399 7.62 13.45 -15.77
CA MET A 399 7.98 13.80 -14.40
C MET A 399 7.62 15.25 -14.12
N THR A 400 6.80 15.48 -13.10
CA THR A 400 6.33 16.83 -12.74
C THR A 400 7.09 17.34 -11.51
N VAL A 401 7.49 18.60 -11.51
CA VAL A 401 8.07 19.27 -10.33
C VAL A 401 6.92 19.71 -9.42
N ASP A 402 6.71 19.03 -8.31
CA ASP A 402 5.63 19.37 -7.37
C ASP A 402 6.05 20.47 -6.38
N ARG A 403 7.30 20.42 -5.89
CA ARG A 403 7.87 21.42 -4.99
C ARG A 403 9.33 21.71 -5.37
N CYS A 404 9.69 22.98 -5.44
CA CYS A 404 11.06 23.41 -5.69
C CYS A 404 11.29 24.80 -5.10
N PRO A 405 12.48 25.12 -4.54
CA PRO A 405 12.82 26.50 -4.14
C PRO A 405 12.70 27.50 -5.29
N GLN A 406 12.93 27.08 -6.54
CA GLN A 406 12.70 27.88 -7.73
C GLN A 406 11.20 27.83 -8.13
N LYS A 407 10.43 28.81 -7.62
CA LYS A 407 8.96 28.80 -7.67
C LYS A 407 8.34 28.68 -9.07
N ASN A 408 8.94 29.31 -10.09
CA ASN A 408 8.43 29.24 -11.46
C ASN A 408 8.69 27.90 -12.17
N TRP A 409 9.35 26.93 -11.48
CA TRP A 409 9.51 25.56 -11.98
C TRP A 409 8.46 24.61 -11.37
N GLN A 410 7.68 25.07 -10.40
CA GLN A 410 6.65 24.24 -9.78
C GLN A 410 5.45 24.05 -10.71
N GLY A 411 4.89 22.85 -10.72
CA GLY A 411 3.70 22.50 -11.50
C GLY A 411 3.96 22.20 -12.97
N ILE A 412 5.22 22.24 -13.42
CA ILE A 412 5.60 21.93 -14.81
C ILE A 412 6.49 20.68 -14.87
N ASP A 413 6.54 20.05 -16.03
CA ASP A 413 7.36 18.86 -16.24
C ASP A 413 8.86 19.20 -16.36
N PHE A 414 9.72 18.23 -16.04
CA PHE A 414 11.16 18.42 -16.10
C PHE A 414 11.69 18.70 -17.52
N GLN A 415 11.01 18.25 -18.58
CA GLN A 415 11.43 18.55 -19.95
C GLN A 415 11.30 20.06 -20.21
N THR A 416 10.18 20.64 -19.83
CA THR A 416 9.94 22.08 -19.93
C THR A 416 10.98 22.87 -19.12
N VAL A 417 11.30 22.42 -17.90
CA VAL A 417 12.38 23.04 -17.09
C VAL A 417 13.74 22.92 -17.78
N PHE A 418 14.07 21.76 -18.32
CA PHE A 418 15.34 21.52 -19.03
C PHE A 418 15.48 22.42 -20.25
N ASP A 419 14.44 22.46 -21.09
CA ASP A 419 14.42 23.29 -22.31
C ASP A 419 14.56 24.78 -21.95
N ARG A 420 13.89 25.23 -20.88
CA ARG A 420 14.01 26.58 -20.34
C ARG A 420 15.44 26.90 -19.87
N VAL A 421 16.07 25.97 -19.14
CA VAL A 421 17.47 26.12 -18.68
C VAL A 421 18.43 26.22 -19.88
N VAL A 422 18.25 25.40 -20.90
CA VAL A 422 19.04 25.45 -22.14
C VAL A 422 18.86 26.76 -22.89
N ALA A 423 17.61 27.21 -23.05
CA ALA A 423 17.28 28.48 -23.72
C ALA A 423 17.90 29.69 -23.01
N ILE A 424 17.85 29.73 -21.67
CA ILE A 424 18.45 30.83 -20.90
C ILE A 424 19.99 30.81 -21.02
N LYS A 425 20.62 29.63 -21.04
CA LYS A 425 22.08 29.52 -21.28
C LYS A 425 22.51 30.06 -22.65
N GLN A 426 21.63 29.99 -23.65
CA GLN A 426 21.88 30.41 -25.02
C GLN A 426 21.39 31.84 -25.31
N ASP A 427 20.86 32.54 -24.30
CA ASP A 427 20.16 33.85 -24.48
C ASP A 427 18.99 33.78 -25.49
N GLN A 428 18.34 32.62 -25.62
CA GLN A 428 17.25 32.33 -26.58
C GLN A 428 15.93 32.04 -25.85
N TYR A 429 15.50 32.87 -24.91
CA TYR A 429 14.28 32.67 -24.16
C TYR A 429 13.19 33.69 -24.52
N ALA A 430 11.96 33.20 -24.66
CA ALA A 430 10.77 34.03 -24.99
C ALA A 430 10.02 34.50 -23.74
N GLU A 431 10.14 33.79 -22.62
CA GLU A 431 9.43 34.09 -21.36
C GLU A 431 10.27 34.88 -20.37
N PRO A 432 9.66 35.69 -19.51
CA PRO A 432 10.38 36.47 -18.51
C PRO A 432 11.23 35.57 -17.58
N VAL A 433 12.47 35.92 -17.40
CA VAL A 433 13.43 35.25 -16.51
C VAL A 433 13.68 36.14 -15.30
N THR A 434 13.51 35.58 -14.10
CA THR A 434 13.82 36.32 -12.87
C THR A 434 15.33 36.40 -12.66
N LYS A 435 15.79 37.47 -11.99
CA LYS A 435 17.22 37.60 -11.65
C LYS A 435 17.73 36.44 -10.80
N THR A 436 16.87 35.86 -9.96
CA THR A 436 17.19 34.71 -9.12
C THR A 436 17.42 33.46 -9.96
N GLU A 437 16.51 33.20 -10.89
CA GLU A 437 16.62 32.09 -11.83
C GLU A 437 17.86 32.20 -12.72
N GLN A 438 18.10 33.37 -13.28
CA GLN A 438 19.29 33.61 -14.09
C GLN A 438 20.59 33.35 -13.32
N LYS A 439 20.68 33.84 -12.08
CA LYS A 439 21.85 33.58 -11.21
C LYS A 439 21.99 32.09 -10.90
N LEU A 440 20.91 31.41 -10.60
CA LEU A 440 20.90 29.98 -10.33
C LEU A 440 21.42 29.20 -11.54
N ILE A 441 20.92 29.48 -12.74
CA ILE A 441 21.34 28.82 -13.97
C ILE A 441 22.80 29.09 -14.28
N GLN A 442 23.24 30.33 -14.19
CA GLN A 442 24.64 30.71 -14.44
C GLN A 442 25.61 30.11 -13.45
N LYS A 443 25.20 29.90 -12.20
CA LYS A 443 26.04 29.34 -11.16
C LYS A 443 26.08 27.82 -11.18
N ASP A 444 24.89 27.20 -11.19
CA ASP A 444 24.76 25.78 -10.87
C ASP A 444 24.48 24.90 -12.11
N PHE A 445 23.85 25.46 -13.17
CA PHE A 445 23.45 24.71 -14.37
C PHE A 445 24.25 25.04 -15.64
N PHE A 446 25.29 25.88 -15.55
CA PHE A 446 26.06 26.30 -16.76
C PHE A 446 26.73 25.13 -17.48
N TRP A 447 27.12 24.08 -16.75
CA TRP A 447 27.90 22.95 -17.27
C TRP A 447 27.05 21.83 -17.89
N ILE A 448 25.73 21.82 -17.67
CA ILE A 448 24.87 20.76 -18.18
C ILE A 448 24.91 20.69 -19.71
N ALA A 449 25.01 19.46 -20.25
CA ALA A 449 25.04 19.21 -21.69
C ALA A 449 23.88 18.32 -22.16
N ASP A 450 23.32 17.48 -21.28
CA ASP A 450 22.24 16.56 -21.58
C ASP A 450 21.27 16.40 -20.40
N GLU A 451 20.23 15.59 -20.60
CA GLU A 451 19.22 15.29 -19.56
C GLU A 451 19.82 14.62 -18.31
N GLY A 452 20.88 13.83 -18.47
CA GLY A 452 21.56 13.17 -17.34
C GLY A 452 22.28 14.17 -16.45
N ASP A 453 23.00 15.13 -17.07
CA ASP A 453 23.63 16.23 -16.34
C ASP A 453 22.56 17.09 -15.63
N PHE A 454 21.47 17.39 -16.34
CA PHE A 454 20.38 18.18 -15.78
C PHE A 454 19.75 17.52 -14.55
N MET A 455 19.38 16.24 -14.65
CA MET A 455 18.74 15.56 -13.53
C MET A 455 19.69 15.43 -12.34
N LEU A 456 20.97 15.09 -12.57
CA LEU A 456 21.97 15.05 -11.52
C LEU A 456 22.14 16.41 -10.84
N GLN A 457 22.10 17.50 -11.61
CA GLN A 457 22.23 18.84 -11.06
C GLN A 457 20.98 19.28 -10.28
N MET A 458 19.78 18.88 -10.71
CA MET A 458 18.55 19.09 -9.94
C MET A 458 18.68 18.45 -8.54
N LEU A 459 19.09 17.19 -8.48
CA LEU A 459 19.31 16.47 -7.22
C LEU A 459 20.39 17.13 -6.35
N ARG A 460 21.51 17.58 -6.94
CA ARG A 460 22.59 18.26 -6.21
C ARG A 460 22.19 19.60 -5.62
N THR A 461 21.43 20.36 -6.41
CA THR A 461 21.09 21.75 -6.05
C THR A 461 20.03 21.79 -4.96
N PHE A 462 19.05 20.90 -5.04
CA PHE A 462 17.86 20.99 -4.21
C PHE A 462 17.72 19.84 -3.21
N ASP A 463 18.33 18.69 -3.45
CA ASP A 463 18.19 17.48 -2.63
C ASP A 463 16.72 17.25 -2.25
N THR A 464 16.39 17.05 -0.98
CA THR A 464 15.01 16.82 -0.49
C THR A 464 14.11 18.07 -0.49
N ASP A 465 14.63 19.25 -0.82
CA ASP A 465 13.80 20.45 -1.08
C ASP A 465 13.12 20.39 -2.46
N LEU A 466 13.56 19.49 -3.35
CA LEU A 466 12.91 19.13 -4.59
C LEU A 466 11.95 17.99 -4.34
N SER A 467 10.65 18.21 -4.56
CA SER A 467 9.70 17.11 -4.68
C SER A 467 9.19 17.04 -6.12
N TRP A 468 9.15 15.83 -6.66
CA TRP A 468 8.67 15.57 -8.02
C TRP A 468 7.86 14.27 -8.06
N SER A 469 6.99 14.14 -9.04
CA SER A 469 6.15 12.96 -9.18
C SER A 469 6.16 12.38 -10.58
N THR A 470 5.82 11.11 -10.68
CA THR A 470 5.63 10.40 -11.96
C THR A 470 4.63 9.26 -11.81
N VAL A 471 3.92 8.93 -12.90
CA VAL A 471 3.03 7.76 -12.96
C VAL A 471 3.76 6.62 -13.63
N THR A 472 4.02 5.55 -12.88
CA THR A 472 4.80 4.40 -13.34
C THR A 472 3.94 3.25 -13.88
N ALA A 473 2.69 3.16 -13.43
CA ALA A 473 1.75 2.13 -13.86
C ALA A 473 0.30 2.64 -13.85
N ASN A 474 -0.60 1.85 -14.41
CA ASN A 474 -2.05 2.12 -14.40
C ASN A 474 -2.43 3.46 -15.06
N ARG A 475 -1.78 3.81 -16.17
CA ARG A 475 -2.11 5.03 -16.92
C ARG A 475 -3.43 4.88 -17.71
N ASP A 476 -3.77 3.68 -18.16
CA ASP A 476 -5.00 3.39 -18.87
C ASP A 476 -6.07 2.84 -17.91
N MET A 477 -7.01 3.70 -17.52
CA MET A 477 -8.08 3.35 -16.57
C MET A 477 -9.04 2.29 -17.10
N LYS A 478 -9.12 2.07 -18.43
CA LYS A 478 -9.89 0.96 -18.99
C LYS A 478 -9.24 -0.39 -18.68
N VAL A 479 -7.91 -0.48 -18.81
CA VAL A 479 -7.14 -1.66 -18.42
C VAL A 479 -7.25 -1.89 -16.91
N VAL A 480 -7.16 -0.82 -16.11
CA VAL A 480 -7.34 -0.90 -14.65
C VAL A 480 -8.72 -1.46 -14.30
N ARG A 481 -9.79 -0.95 -14.91
CA ARG A 481 -11.14 -1.47 -14.70
C ARG A 481 -11.25 -2.96 -15.06
N GLU A 482 -10.64 -3.40 -16.18
CA GLU A 482 -10.59 -4.82 -16.55
C GLU A 482 -9.85 -5.69 -15.50
N LEU A 483 -8.80 -5.17 -14.87
CA LEU A 483 -8.09 -5.88 -13.79
C LEU A 483 -8.97 -5.97 -12.55
N LEU A 484 -9.60 -4.89 -12.13
CA LEU A 484 -10.47 -4.84 -10.95
C LEU A 484 -11.69 -5.76 -11.08
N MET A 485 -12.31 -5.80 -12.28
CA MET A 485 -13.50 -6.61 -12.55
C MET A 485 -13.18 -8.09 -12.79
N ASN A 486 -11.90 -8.47 -12.85
CA ASN A 486 -11.52 -9.86 -13.07
C ASN A 486 -11.71 -10.69 -11.78
N PRO A 487 -12.55 -11.75 -11.80
CA PRO A 487 -12.86 -12.55 -10.61
C PRO A 487 -11.66 -13.34 -10.03
N LYS A 488 -10.54 -13.43 -10.77
CA LYS A 488 -9.32 -14.13 -10.33
C LYS A 488 -8.25 -13.20 -9.77
N LEU A 489 -8.52 -11.90 -9.75
CA LEU A 489 -7.69 -10.90 -9.09
C LEU A 489 -8.40 -10.41 -7.83
N LEU A 490 -7.72 -9.75 -6.93
CA LEU A 490 -8.29 -9.23 -5.68
C LEU A 490 -8.08 -7.71 -5.64
N PRO A 491 -9.13 -6.87 -5.74
CA PRO A 491 -9.02 -5.43 -5.51
C PRO A 491 -8.85 -5.12 -4.01
N GLY A 492 -8.50 -3.88 -3.68
CA GLY A 492 -8.37 -3.41 -2.30
C GLY A 492 -6.94 -3.26 -1.80
N PHE A 493 -5.96 -3.31 -2.70
CA PHE A 493 -4.57 -3.02 -2.42
C PHE A 493 -4.35 -1.51 -2.39
N ASN A 494 -4.07 -0.94 -1.23
CA ASN A 494 -3.85 0.50 -1.04
C ASN A 494 -2.40 0.85 -0.69
N ASP A 495 -1.64 -0.06 -0.10
CA ASP A 495 -0.26 0.17 0.38
C ASP A 495 -0.16 1.36 1.35
N SER A 496 -1.22 1.62 2.10
CA SER A 496 -1.34 2.75 3.01
C SER A 496 -0.60 2.52 4.32
N GLY A 497 -0.19 3.60 5.00
CA GLY A 497 0.60 3.54 6.24
C GLY A 497 2.11 3.48 6.02
N ALA A 498 2.56 3.31 4.76
CA ALA A 498 3.94 3.34 4.30
C ALA A 498 4.24 4.63 3.52
N HIS A 499 5.49 4.83 3.16
CA HIS A 499 5.92 5.82 2.17
C HIS A 499 5.34 7.22 2.39
N LEU A 500 5.42 7.74 3.63
CA LEU A 500 4.69 8.92 4.12
C LEU A 500 4.64 10.09 3.13
N THR A 501 5.74 10.38 2.43
CA THR A 501 5.83 11.50 1.48
C THR A 501 5.92 11.06 0.02
N ASN A 502 5.84 9.76 -0.24
CA ASN A 502 6.06 9.20 -1.57
C ASN A 502 4.83 8.58 -2.22
N MET A 503 3.79 8.27 -1.45
CA MET A 503 2.53 7.69 -1.95
C MET A 503 1.32 8.28 -1.23
N ALA A 504 0.15 8.26 -1.90
CA ALA A 504 -1.13 8.65 -1.34
C ALA A 504 -2.23 7.81 -1.99
N PHE A 505 -2.56 6.67 -1.37
CA PHE A 505 -3.50 5.69 -1.93
C PHE A 505 -4.66 5.35 -0.97
N TYR A 506 -4.90 6.18 0.04
CA TYR A 506 -5.98 5.98 1.03
C TYR A 506 -7.37 5.85 0.40
N ASP A 507 -7.60 6.47 -0.76
CA ASP A 507 -8.86 6.57 -1.48
C ASP A 507 -9.05 5.53 -2.60
N VAL A 508 -8.12 4.57 -2.77
CA VAL A 508 -8.14 3.62 -3.90
C VAL A 508 -9.40 2.79 -3.96
N ASN A 509 -9.96 2.41 -2.81
CA ASN A 509 -11.21 1.67 -2.77
C ASN A 509 -12.39 2.51 -3.28
N LEU A 510 -12.42 3.82 -3.00
CA LEU A 510 -13.41 4.75 -3.57
C LEU A 510 -13.22 4.90 -5.09
N ARG A 511 -11.96 5.00 -5.56
CA ARG A 511 -11.67 5.05 -7.00
C ARG A 511 -12.10 3.76 -7.70
N SER A 512 -11.93 2.59 -7.05
CA SER A 512 -12.41 1.30 -7.57
C SER A 512 -13.93 1.27 -7.70
N LEU A 513 -14.66 1.80 -6.71
CA LEU A 513 -16.12 1.95 -6.77
C LEU A 513 -16.55 2.93 -7.89
N LYS A 514 -15.83 4.05 -8.05
CA LYS A 514 -16.08 5.00 -9.15
C LYS A 514 -15.95 4.33 -10.51
N LEU A 515 -14.89 3.57 -10.73
CA LEU A 515 -14.69 2.83 -11.98
C LEU A 515 -15.76 1.76 -12.22
N ALA A 516 -16.23 1.10 -11.16
CA ALA A 516 -17.33 0.14 -11.26
C ALA A 516 -18.65 0.84 -11.63
N ALA A 517 -18.90 2.03 -11.09
CA ALA A 517 -20.11 2.81 -11.35
C ALA A 517 -20.34 3.14 -12.84
N GLU A 518 -19.27 3.18 -13.66
CA GLU A 518 -19.36 3.35 -15.10
C GLU A 518 -20.19 2.22 -15.79
N GLY A 519 -20.26 1.02 -15.18
CA GLY A 519 -21.04 -0.10 -15.66
C GLY A 519 -22.42 -0.27 -15.01
N GLY A 520 -22.78 0.67 -14.12
CA GLY A 520 -24.06 0.69 -13.43
C GLY A 520 -24.11 -0.16 -12.17
N ASP A 521 -25.30 -0.29 -11.59
CA ASP A 521 -25.53 -0.89 -10.27
C ASP A 521 -25.00 -2.33 -10.12
N SER A 522 -25.08 -3.15 -11.16
CA SER A 522 -24.58 -4.53 -11.11
C SER A 522 -23.06 -4.59 -10.91
N ASP A 523 -22.32 -3.69 -11.56
CA ASP A 523 -20.87 -3.62 -11.42
C ASP A 523 -20.48 -3.01 -10.06
N VAL A 524 -21.27 -2.05 -9.56
CA VAL A 524 -21.09 -1.53 -8.18
C VAL A 524 -21.34 -2.63 -7.17
N SER A 525 -22.44 -3.39 -7.26
CA SER A 525 -22.74 -4.53 -6.38
C SER A 525 -21.60 -5.55 -6.39
N TYR A 526 -21.12 -5.89 -7.58
CA TYR A 526 -19.98 -6.79 -7.72
C TYR A 526 -18.72 -6.23 -7.04
N MET A 527 -18.39 -4.95 -7.28
CA MET A 527 -17.21 -4.32 -6.68
C MET A 527 -17.32 -4.21 -5.16
N VAL A 528 -18.48 -3.86 -4.62
CA VAL A 528 -18.73 -3.85 -3.17
C VAL A 528 -18.42 -5.22 -2.57
N LYS A 529 -18.94 -6.30 -3.16
CA LYS A 529 -18.63 -7.67 -2.72
C LYS A 529 -17.12 -7.92 -2.72
N ARG A 530 -16.42 -7.51 -3.79
CA ARG A 530 -14.96 -7.72 -3.94
C ARG A 530 -14.15 -6.96 -2.89
N LEU A 531 -14.56 -5.72 -2.54
CA LEU A 531 -13.88 -4.86 -1.58
C LEU A 531 -14.30 -5.12 -0.11
N THR A 532 -15.21 -6.05 0.14
CA THR A 532 -15.74 -6.34 1.48
C THR A 532 -15.72 -7.85 1.75
N LYS A 533 -16.74 -8.59 1.32
CA LYS A 533 -16.92 -10.02 1.63
C LYS A 533 -15.81 -10.89 1.07
N ASP A 534 -15.42 -10.71 -0.20
CA ASP A 534 -14.35 -11.52 -0.81
C ASP A 534 -13.01 -11.27 -0.12
N ALA A 535 -12.73 -10.02 0.30
CA ALA A 535 -11.54 -9.69 1.09
C ALA A 535 -11.55 -10.41 2.45
N ALA A 536 -12.68 -10.33 3.19
CA ALA A 536 -12.84 -11.03 4.46
C ALA A 536 -12.66 -12.55 4.31
N ASP A 537 -13.23 -13.14 3.25
CA ASP A 537 -13.10 -14.59 2.96
C ASP A 537 -11.67 -15.01 2.64
N VAL A 538 -10.93 -14.18 1.90
CA VAL A 538 -9.52 -14.45 1.59
C VAL A 538 -8.69 -14.52 2.87
N PHE A 539 -8.96 -13.67 3.86
CA PHE A 539 -8.22 -13.71 5.14
C PHE A 539 -8.88 -14.59 6.20
N GLY A 540 -10.02 -15.23 5.89
CA GLY A 540 -10.71 -16.15 6.80
C GLY A 540 -11.28 -15.45 8.03
N VAL A 541 -11.71 -14.20 7.91
CA VAL A 541 -12.28 -13.39 9.00
C VAL A 541 -13.76 -13.10 8.78
N ALA A 542 -14.48 -12.83 9.86
CA ALA A 542 -15.89 -12.47 9.78
C ALA A 542 -16.06 -11.01 9.35
N GLY A 543 -17.10 -10.71 8.54
CA GLY A 543 -17.49 -9.35 8.14
C GLY A 543 -17.78 -9.22 6.64
N GLY A 544 -17.93 -7.99 6.21
CA GLY A 544 -18.14 -7.63 4.79
C GLY A 544 -19.56 -7.84 4.26
N THR A 545 -20.57 -7.93 5.14
CA THR A 545 -21.98 -8.06 4.77
C THR A 545 -22.89 -7.19 5.64
N ILE A 546 -24.12 -6.97 5.16
CA ILE A 546 -25.21 -6.28 5.88
C ILE A 546 -26.36 -7.27 6.05
N HIS A 547 -26.22 -8.22 6.98
CA HIS A 547 -27.31 -9.10 7.39
C HIS A 547 -27.72 -8.83 8.82
N GLN A 548 -28.94 -9.19 9.18
CA GLN A 548 -29.37 -9.13 10.57
C GLN A 548 -28.47 -10.00 11.44
N GLY A 549 -27.93 -9.43 12.51
CA GLY A 549 -26.97 -10.03 13.42
C GLY A 549 -25.51 -9.69 13.13
N ASP A 550 -25.18 -9.19 11.93
CA ASP A 550 -23.83 -8.75 11.61
C ASP A 550 -23.41 -7.55 12.47
N ILE A 551 -22.12 -7.40 12.70
CA ILE A 551 -21.57 -6.18 13.28
C ILE A 551 -21.81 -5.02 12.32
N ALA A 552 -22.20 -3.89 12.84
CA ALA A 552 -22.50 -2.71 12.05
C ALA A 552 -21.23 -1.93 11.67
N ASP A 553 -20.47 -2.49 10.74
CA ASP A 553 -19.37 -1.84 10.03
C ASP A 553 -19.94 -1.37 8.68
N LEU A 554 -20.37 -0.10 8.60
CA LEU A 554 -21.18 0.43 7.51
C LEU A 554 -20.64 1.76 7.00
N ILE A 555 -20.82 2.03 5.70
CA ILE A 555 -20.52 3.34 5.12
C ILE A 555 -21.67 3.84 4.25
N LEU A 556 -21.86 5.16 4.24
CA LEU A 556 -22.63 5.86 3.22
C LEU A 556 -21.68 6.46 2.18
N ILE A 557 -22.04 6.35 0.92
CA ILE A 557 -21.36 6.99 -0.21
C ILE A 557 -22.38 7.86 -0.94
N ASP A 558 -22.00 9.11 -1.18
CA ASP A 558 -22.72 9.98 -2.09
C ASP A 558 -22.31 9.67 -3.54
N PRO A 559 -23.20 9.10 -4.38
CA PRO A 559 -22.85 8.70 -5.73
C PRO A 559 -22.53 9.88 -6.66
N GLU A 560 -23.11 11.05 -6.44
CA GLU A 560 -22.84 12.24 -7.24
C GLU A 560 -21.45 12.80 -6.92
N GLN A 561 -21.11 12.91 -5.63
CA GLN A 561 -19.78 13.32 -5.20
C GLN A 561 -18.71 12.32 -5.64
N LEU A 562 -18.98 11.02 -5.55
CA LEU A 562 -18.07 9.98 -6.04
C LEU A 562 -17.84 10.10 -7.56
N ALA A 563 -18.88 10.35 -8.35
CA ALA A 563 -18.76 10.51 -9.79
C ALA A 563 -17.89 11.71 -10.18
N ASN A 564 -17.96 12.79 -9.41
CA ASN A 564 -17.19 14.02 -9.63
C ASN A 564 -15.81 14.01 -8.95
N TYR A 565 -15.51 13.02 -8.10
CA TYR A 565 -14.27 12.96 -7.34
C TYR A 565 -13.06 12.73 -8.24
N ASP A 566 -12.04 13.57 -8.12
CA ASP A 566 -10.73 13.41 -8.75
C ASP A 566 -9.66 13.21 -7.66
N GLY A 567 -9.26 11.95 -7.45
CA GLY A 567 -8.28 11.59 -6.42
C GLY A 567 -6.88 12.15 -6.69
N GLU A 568 -6.51 12.43 -7.95
CA GLU A 568 -5.17 12.95 -8.28
C GLU A 568 -5.03 14.43 -7.90
N SER A 569 -6.08 15.22 -8.12
CA SER A 569 -6.08 16.66 -7.79
C SER A 569 -6.31 16.93 -6.30
N ASN A 570 -6.78 15.92 -5.55
CA ASN A 570 -7.11 16.03 -4.13
C ASN A 570 -6.03 15.45 -3.19
N VAL A 571 -4.80 15.25 -3.66
CA VAL A 571 -3.66 14.90 -2.82
C VAL A 571 -3.12 16.16 -2.13
N GLN A 572 -2.93 16.04 -0.82
CA GLN A 572 -2.41 17.12 0.02
C GLN A 572 -1.22 16.64 0.84
N ARG A 573 -0.27 17.53 1.10
CA ARG A 573 0.82 17.31 2.05
C ARG A 573 0.41 17.97 3.37
N VAL A 574 0.29 17.17 4.42
CA VAL A 574 -0.14 17.60 5.76
C VAL A 574 0.89 17.24 6.80
N HIS A 575 1.03 18.07 7.84
CA HIS A 575 1.80 17.70 9.02
C HIS A 575 0.94 16.79 9.90
N ARG A 576 1.50 15.63 10.26
CA ARG A 576 0.87 14.68 11.19
C ARG A 576 1.58 14.80 12.55
N GLU A 577 0.85 15.30 13.54
CA GLU A 577 1.37 15.49 14.90
C GLU A 577 1.83 14.17 15.53
N GLU A 578 1.14 13.06 15.22
CA GLU A 578 1.46 11.73 15.74
C GLU A 578 2.84 11.25 15.29
N PHE A 579 3.25 11.64 14.08
CA PHE A 579 4.55 11.30 13.50
C PHE A 579 5.59 12.41 13.68
N GLN A 580 5.18 13.63 14.04
CA GLN A 580 6.01 14.84 13.94
C GLN A 580 6.66 14.98 12.55
N HIS A 581 5.91 14.61 11.52
CA HIS A 581 6.40 14.55 10.13
C HIS A 581 5.29 14.89 9.14
N GLU A 582 5.69 15.29 7.92
CA GLU A 582 4.76 15.49 6.81
C GLU A 582 4.31 14.14 6.22
N GLN A 583 3.08 14.10 5.74
CA GLN A 583 2.50 12.97 5.03
C GLN A 583 1.69 13.44 3.83
N LEU A 584 1.76 12.69 2.71
CA LEU A 584 0.83 12.83 1.59
C LEU A 584 -0.45 12.06 1.92
N VAL A 585 -1.58 12.72 1.74
CA VAL A 585 -2.90 12.15 2.03
C VAL A 585 -3.89 12.54 0.93
N ASN A 586 -4.92 11.72 0.75
CA ASN A 586 -6.02 12.04 -0.13
C ASN A 586 -7.12 12.81 0.63
N ARG A 587 -7.90 13.59 -0.11
CA ARG A 587 -9.07 14.30 0.43
C ARG A 587 -10.29 13.97 -0.42
N SER A 588 -11.19 13.16 0.14
CA SER A 588 -12.46 12.74 -0.48
C SER A 588 -13.65 13.40 0.21
N ASP A 589 -13.52 14.69 0.52
CA ASP A 589 -14.55 15.42 1.25
C ASP A 589 -15.89 15.33 0.52
N ASN A 590 -16.96 15.09 1.29
CA ASN A 590 -18.33 14.84 0.85
C ASN A 590 -18.59 13.52 0.08
N VAL A 591 -17.59 12.77 -0.31
CA VAL A 591 -17.77 11.46 -0.98
C VAL A 591 -18.29 10.41 0.00
N VAL A 592 -17.80 10.45 1.25
CA VAL A 592 -18.17 9.54 2.33
C VAL A 592 -18.85 10.33 3.47
N PRO A 593 -20.17 10.49 3.43
CA PRO A 593 -20.91 11.23 4.47
C PRO A 593 -20.89 10.56 5.83
N LEU A 594 -20.77 9.21 5.89
CA LEU A 594 -20.83 8.45 7.15
C LEU A 594 -19.90 7.24 7.09
N VAL A 595 -19.15 7.04 8.19
CA VAL A 595 -18.48 5.77 8.51
C VAL A 595 -18.89 5.34 9.91
N MET A 596 -19.42 4.12 9.99
CA MET A 596 -19.79 3.46 11.24
C MET A 596 -18.92 2.22 11.42
N ILE A 597 -18.33 2.06 12.60
CA ILE A 597 -17.47 0.92 12.95
C ILE A 597 -17.96 0.34 14.28
N GLY A 598 -18.28 -0.96 14.29
CA GLY A 598 -18.84 -1.60 15.48
C GLY A 598 -20.12 -0.94 16.01
N GLY A 599 -20.92 -0.30 15.13
CA GLY A 599 -22.11 0.46 15.48
C GLY A 599 -21.85 1.89 15.97
N HIS A 600 -20.60 2.31 16.10
CA HIS A 600 -20.20 3.67 16.48
C HIS A 600 -19.89 4.51 15.25
N ILE A 601 -20.39 5.74 15.20
CA ILE A 601 -20.07 6.69 14.13
C ILE A 601 -18.62 7.18 14.36
N ALA A 602 -17.72 6.82 13.45
CA ALA A 602 -16.32 7.20 13.48
C ALA A 602 -16.03 8.47 12.67
N TRP A 603 -16.83 8.70 11.61
CA TRP A 603 -16.72 9.84 10.72
C TRP A 603 -18.11 10.26 10.24
N GLU A 604 -18.38 11.53 10.22
CA GLU A 604 -19.64 12.08 9.73
C GLU A 604 -19.45 13.49 9.19
N ASN A 605 -19.96 13.74 7.98
CA ASN A 605 -19.98 15.07 7.35
C ASN A 605 -18.60 15.78 7.42
N ASN A 606 -17.56 15.08 7.00
CA ASN A 606 -16.15 15.55 6.98
C ASN A 606 -15.53 15.82 8.38
N ASN A 607 -16.13 15.26 9.44
CA ASN A 607 -15.57 15.38 10.79
C ASN A 607 -15.38 14.01 11.44
N PHE A 608 -14.26 13.85 12.12
CA PHE A 608 -14.04 12.68 12.98
C PHE A 608 -14.87 12.79 14.27
N ALA A 609 -15.34 11.64 14.73
CA ALA A 609 -15.89 11.56 16.08
C ALA A 609 -14.78 11.85 17.11
N SER A 610 -15.10 12.56 18.18
CA SER A 610 -14.16 12.86 19.28
C SER A 610 -13.62 11.61 19.97
N ASP A 611 -14.35 10.50 19.86
CA ASP A 611 -14.01 9.21 20.49
C ASP A 611 -13.10 8.33 19.59
N LEU A 612 -12.86 8.69 18.33
CA LEU A 612 -12.02 7.94 17.42
C LEU A 612 -10.57 7.87 17.95
N GLY A 613 -10.07 6.65 18.17
CA GLY A 613 -8.76 6.42 18.79
C GLY A 613 -8.70 6.68 20.30
N GLN A 614 -9.81 7.14 20.92
CA GLN A 614 -9.95 7.35 22.37
C GLN A 614 -10.77 6.25 23.04
N LYS A 615 -11.65 5.62 22.27
CA LYS A 615 -12.43 4.44 22.67
C LYS A 615 -12.35 3.38 21.57
N PRO A 616 -12.43 2.09 21.91
CA PRO A 616 -12.44 1.03 20.90
C PRO A 616 -13.74 1.08 20.10
N MET A 617 -13.64 1.25 18.78
CA MET A 617 -14.75 1.11 17.83
C MET A 617 -14.58 -0.18 17.04
N GLY A 618 -13.39 -0.37 16.47
CA GLY A 618 -12.96 -1.60 15.81
C GLY A 618 -12.43 -2.64 16.81
N ARG A 619 -12.02 -3.76 16.26
CA ARG A 619 -11.53 -4.92 17.00
C ARG A 619 -10.46 -5.68 16.22
N LEU A 620 -9.70 -6.49 16.93
CA LEU A 620 -8.84 -7.49 16.31
C LEU A 620 -9.73 -8.59 15.68
N LEU A 621 -9.65 -8.75 14.35
CA LEU A 621 -10.31 -9.83 13.63
C LEU A 621 -9.39 -11.05 13.57
N LYS A 622 -9.74 -12.09 14.32
CA LYS A 622 -9.03 -13.36 14.32
C LYS A 622 -9.56 -14.27 13.21
N ALA A 623 -8.65 -14.94 12.50
CA ALA A 623 -9.04 -15.95 11.54
C ALA A 623 -9.73 -17.13 12.23
N ILE A 624 -10.77 -17.67 11.57
CA ILE A 624 -11.65 -18.73 12.06
C ILE A 624 -11.19 -20.09 11.53
#